data_886499b30bb6cdd5c885ec09cadb9802
#
_entry.id   886499b30bb6cdd5c885ec09cadb9802
#
_cell.length_a   1.000
_cell.length_b   1.000
_cell.length_c   1.000
_cell.angle_alpha   90.00
_cell.angle_beta   90.00
_cell.angle_gamma   90.00
#
_symmetry.space_group_name_H-M   'P 1'
#
loop_
_entity.id
_entity.type
_entity.pdbx_description
1 polymer ?
#
loop_
_entity_poly.entity_id
_entity_poly.type
_entity_poly.pdbx_seq_one_letter_code
_entity_poly.pdbx_strand_id
1 'polypeptide(L)'
;IPILNNYLGGACLLPLLGASLMNYLGLVPEPLANGVRMVMKGGFQDMYVAMLLIGSVLVMDRKLILSATARYLPTIIGSQVFALGFCMIGGAITGFGAKEGLFYIGAPCMSGGSAGAITTLPSLYSALSGQDMTGMAGQFLCYASIANILAVLMAAVGGAVTAKMSGWNGGGRILVSQSAEELKEEKRAGTSADYKKLGSGIFMSLVIYLLGDILGK
;
A
#
# COMPACT_ATOMS: atom_id res chain seq x y z
N ILE A 1 16.04 6.76 17.48
CA ILE A 1 16.16 5.69 18.49
C ILE A 1 16.34 4.40 17.72
N PRO A 2 17.51 3.68 17.83
CA PRO A 2 17.81 2.54 16.96
C PRO A 2 16.81 1.37 17.10
N ILE A 3 16.23 1.17 18.28
CA ILE A 3 15.24 0.13 18.52
C ILE A 3 13.95 0.36 17.72
N LEU A 4 13.43 1.59 17.66
CA LEU A 4 12.24 1.91 16.90
C LEU A 4 12.46 1.76 15.37
N ASN A 5 13.65 2.10 14.89
CA ASN A 5 13.96 2.01 13.46
C ASN A 5 14.13 0.56 13.00
N ASN A 6 14.68 -0.30 13.86
CA ASN A 6 14.99 -1.69 13.50
C ASN A 6 13.83 -2.66 13.73
N TYR A 7 12.91 -2.37 14.66
CA TYR A 7 11.87 -3.34 15.06
C TYR A 7 10.44 -2.89 14.72
N LEU A 8 10.19 -1.61 14.55
CA LEU A 8 8.84 -1.07 14.36
C LEU A 8 8.63 -0.38 13.00
N GLY A 9 9.54 -0.57 12.02
CA GLY A 9 9.41 0.13 10.74
C GLY A 9 9.36 1.67 10.91
N GLY A 10 10.21 2.18 11.81
CA GLY A 10 10.14 3.50 12.44
C GLY A 10 9.93 4.71 11.51
N ALA A 11 10.35 4.60 10.25
CA ALA A 11 10.14 5.66 9.26
C ALA A 11 8.68 5.84 8.82
N CYS A 12 7.87 4.77 8.85
CA CYS A 12 6.48 4.81 8.41
C CYS A 12 5.49 4.84 9.58
N LEU A 13 5.76 4.08 10.64
CA LEU A 13 4.83 3.86 11.74
C LEU A 13 4.80 5.06 12.71
N LEU A 14 5.95 5.67 12.97
CA LEU A 14 6.04 6.84 13.85
C LEU A 14 5.23 8.05 13.35
N PRO A 15 5.37 8.49 12.08
CA PRO A 15 4.55 9.60 11.57
C PRO A 15 3.06 9.26 11.56
N LEU A 16 2.69 8.04 11.22
CA LEU A 16 1.29 7.61 11.16
C LEU A 16 0.63 7.59 12.53
N LEU A 17 1.26 6.94 13.52
CA LEU A 17 0.76 6.92 14.89
C LEU A 17 0.84 8.28 15.56
N GLY A 18 1.93 9.02 15.33
CA GLY A 18 2.13 10.36 15.86
C GLY A 18 1.07 11.34 15.36
N ALA A 19 0.82 11.38 14.06
CA ALA A 19 -0.21 12.23 13.47
C ALA A 19 -1.63 11.85 13.95
N SER A 20 -1.91 10.55 14.05
CA SER A 20 -3.18 10.04 14.57
C SER A 20 -3.39 10.43 16.04
N LEU A 21 -2.36 10.29 16.86
CA LEU A 21 -2.40 10.67 18.28
C LEU A 21 -2.55 12.18 18.45
N MET A 22 -1.81 12.99 17.68
CA MET A 22 -1.94 14.46 17.71
C MET A 22 -3.36 14.91 17.33
N ASN A 23 -3.96 14.25 16.33
CA ASN A 23 -5.33 14.54 15.93
C ASN A 23 -6.32 14.11 17.01
N TYR A 24 -6.11 12.96 17.65
CA TYR A 24 -6.96 12.48 18.76
C TYR A 24 -6.89 13.39 19.99
N LEU A 25 -5.70 13.90 20.32
CA LEU A 25 -5.49 14.84 21.43
C LEU A 25 -5.98 16.26 21.11
N GLY A 26 -6.52 16.52 19.93
CA GLY A 26 -7.01 17.84 19.54
C GLY A 26 -5.89 18.89 19.35
N LEU A 27 -4.63 18.44 19.20
CA LEU A 27 -3.49 19.33 18.99
C LEU A 27 -3.43 19.89 17.56
N VAL A 28 -4.17 19.28 16.63
CA VAL A 28 -4.25 19.73 15.24
C VAL A 28 -5.46 20.65 15.09
N PRO A 29 -5.27 21.94 14.78
CA PRO A 29 -6.41 22.85 14.56
C PRO A 29 -7.29 22.36 13.41
N GLU A 30 -8.61 22.41 13.58
CA GLU A 30 -9.58 21.98 12.55
C GLU A 30 -9.37 22.61 11.17
N PRO A 31 -9.04 23.90 11.06
CA PRO A 31 -8.76 24.51 9.74
C PRO A 31 -7.59 23.87 9.01
N LEU A 32 -6.54 23.49 9.76
CA LEU A 32 -5.38 22.78 9.19
C LEU A 32 -5.75 21.37 8.72
N ALA A 33 -6.47 20.62 9.56
CA ALA A 33 -6.93 19.28 9.21
C ALA A 33 -7.84 19.28 7.97
N ASN A 34 -8.75 20.25 7.89
CA ASN A 34 -9.63 20.41 6.74
C ASN A 34 -8.90 20.86 5.49
N GLY A 35 -7.91 21.75 5.61
CA GLY A 35 -7.03 22.15 4.50
C GLY A 35 -6.27 20.97 3.91
N VAL A 36 -5.66 20.14 4.74
CA VAL A 36 -4.96 18.92 4.31
C VAL A 36 -5.93 17.94 3.64
N ARG A 37 -7.11 17.71 4.22
CA ARG A 37 -8.13 16.85 3.61
C ARG A 37 -8.59 17.37 2.24
N MET A 38 -8.75 18.67 2.08
CA MET A 38 -9.15 19.28 0.81
C MET A 38 -8.08 19.08 -0.27
N VAL A 39 -6.81 19.29 0.05
CA VAL A 39 -5.69 19.05 -0.86
C VAL A 39 -5.60 17.58 -1.27
N MET A 40 -5.73 16.67 -0.31
CA MET A 40 -5.69 15.22 -0.58
C MET A 40 -6.86 14.77 -1.47
N LYS A 41 -8.10 15.23 -1.18
CA LYS A 41 -9.28 14.94 -1.99
C LYS A 41 -9.24 15.61 -3.37
N GLY A 42 -8.50 16.69 -3.53
CA GLY A 42 -8.32 17.42 -4.80
C GLY A 42 -7.44 16.70 -5.84
N GLY A 43 -7.13 15.42 -5.65
CA GLY A 43 -6.34 14.61 -6.59
C GLY A 43 -4.83 14.63 -6.32
N PHE A 44 -4.36 15.36 -5.31
CA PHE A 44 -2.94 15.38 -4.96
C PHE A 44 -2.42 13.99 -4.57
N GLN A 45 -3.21 13.23 -3.81
CA GLN A 45 -2.85 11.87 -3.40
C GLN A 45 -2.70 10.95 -4.61
N ASP A 46 -3.64 11.00 -5.56
CA ASP A 46 -3.64 10.16 -6.75
C ASP A 46 -2.45 10.50 -7.66
N MET A 47 -2.20 11.80 -7.85
CA MET A 47 -1.03 12.29 -8.59
C MET A 47 0.28 11.84 -7.94
N TYR A 48 0.41 11.94 -6.61
CA TYR A 48 1.60 11.53 -5.87
C TYR A 48 1.84 10.01 -5.98
N VAL A 49 0.80 9.20 -5.82
CA VAL A 49 0.88 7.75 -5.98
C VAL A 49 1.25 7.37 -7.42
N ALA A 50 0.66 8.03 -8.40
CA ALA A 50 1.00 7.83 -9.82
C ALA A 50 2.47 8.15 -10.10
N MET A 51 2.99 9.27 -9.57
CA MET A 51 4.41 9.64 -9.69
C MET A 51 5.34 8.58 -9.09
N LEU A 52 5.01 8.06 -7.91
CA LEU A 52 5.80 7.01 -7.26
C LEU A 52 5.80 5.71 -8.08
N LEU A 53 4.64 5.28 -8.56
CA LEU A 53 4.50 4.06 -9.35
C LEU A 53 5.24 4.18 -10.68
N ILE A 54 5.00 5.24 -11.42
CA ILE A 54 5.63 5.46 -12.72
C ILE A 54 7.14 5.62 -12.56
N GLY A 55 7.58 6.41 -11.56
CA GLY A 55 8.98 6.60 -11.27
C GLY A 55 9.70 5.29 -10.92
N SER A 56 9.09 4.43 -10.12
CA SER A 56 9.67 3.13 -9.76
C SER A 56 9.75 2.19 -10.96
N VAL A 57 8.73 2.14 -11.81
CA VAL A 57 8.70 1.24 -12.98
C VAL A 57 9.66 1.70 -14.07
N LEU A 58 9.76 3.03 -14.33
CA LEU A 58 10.63 3.56 -15.39
C LEU A 58 12.14 3.40 -15.10
N VAL A 59 12.52 3.33 -13.83
CA VAL A 59 13.92 3.17 -13.42
C VAL A 59 14.36 1.70 -13.47
N MET A 60 13.42 0.76 -13.42
CA MET A 60 13.74 -0.67 -13.39
C MET A 60 14.04 -1.21 -14.79
N ASP A 61 15.04 -2.09 -14.87
CA ASP A 61 15.40 -2.80 -16.09
C ASP A 61 14.25 -3.73 -16.52
N ARG A 62 13.88 -3.71 -17.82
CA ARG A 62 12.76 -4.52 -18.36
C ARG A 62 12.91 -6.01 -18.08
N LYS A 63 14.15 -6.55 -18.18
CA LYS A 63 14.42 -7.95 -17.85
C LYS A 63 14.18 -8.27 -16.39
N LEU A 64 14.54 -7.34 -15.51
CA LEU A 64 14.31 -7.45 -14.07
C LEU A 64 12.83 -7.43 -13.75
N ILE A 65 12.07 -6.50 -14.35
CA ILE A 65 10.60 -6.40 -14.17
C ILE A 65 9.92 -7.70 -14.57
N LEU A 66 10.19 -8.21 -15.78
CA LEU A 66 9.56 -9.44 -16.27
C LEU A 66 9.90 -10.65 -15.40
N SER A 67 11.16 -10.79 -15.02
CA SER A 67 11.64 -11.90 -14.20
C SER A 67 11.11 -11.82 -12.76
N ALA A 68 11.07 -10.63 -12.16
CA ALA A 68 10.51 -10.40 -10.85
C ALA A 68 8.99 -10.63 -10.83
N THR A 69 8.28 -10.10 -11.82
CA THR A 69 6.82 -10.25 -11.93
C THR A 69 6.44 -11.71 -12.09
N ALA A 70 7.10 -12.47 -12.96
CA ALA A 70 6.81 -13.89 -13.17
C ALA A 70 6.97 -14.73 -11.90
N ARG A 71 7.88 -14.36 -11.00
CA ARG A 71 8.11 -15.06 -9.72
C ARG A 71 7.24 -14.53 -8.58
N TYR A 72 6.98 -13.23 -8.56
CA TYR A 72 6.25 -12.57 -7.49
C TYR A 72 4.74 -12.68 -7.64
N LEU A 73 4.24 -12.65 -8.87
CA LEU A 73 2.80 -12.70 -9.16
C LEU A 73 2.11 -13.95 -8.60
N PRO A 74 2.64 -15.19 -8.80
CA PRO A 74 2.03 -16.38 -8.21
C PRO A 74 1.99 -16.33 -6.67
N THR A 75 3.04 -15.78 -6.05
CA THR A 75 3.12 -15.64 -4.59
C THR A 75 2.08 -14.65 -4.07
N ILE A 76 1.89 -13.52 -4.77
CA ILE A 76 0.87 -12.54 -4.41
C ILE A 76 -0.52 -13.14 -4.54
N ILE A 77 -0.83 -13.80 -5.66
CA ILE A 77 -2.13 -14.44 -5.87
C ILE A 77 -2.37 -15.51 -4.81
N GLY A 78 -1.38 -16.36 -4.55
CA GLY A 78 -1.47 -17.36 -3.50
C GLY A 78 -1.73 -16.77 -2.12
N SER A 79 -1.00 -15.74 -1.74
CA SER A 79 -1.19 -15.06 -0.44
C SER A 79 -2.58 -14.44 -0.31
N GLN A 80 -3.13 -13.88 -1.39
CA GLN A 80 -4.48 -13.33 -1.39
C GLN A 80 -5.55 -14.41 -1.22
N VAL A 81 -5.43 -15.52 -1.91
CA VAL A 81 -6.34 -16.66 -1.76
C VAL A 81 -6.32 -17.19 -0.32
N PHE A 82 -5.13 -17.36 0.26
CA PHE A 82 -5.00 -17.78 1.65
C PHE A 82 -5.61 -16.76 2.63
N ALA A 83 -5.36 -15.48 2.45
CA ALA A 83 -5.89 -14.45 3.33
C ALA A 83 -7.43 -14.36 3.27
N LEU A 84 -8.02 -14.47 2.08
CA LEU A 84 -9.48 -14.57 1.92
C LEU A 84 -10.03 -15.82 2.58
N GLY A 85 -9.35 -16.97 2.42
CA GLY A 85 -9.69 -18.21 3.11
C GLY A 85 -9.70 -18.06 4.63
N PHE A 86 -8.70 -17.40 5.21
CA PHE A 86 -8.66 -17.11 6.65
C PHE A 86 -9.80 -16.19 7.08
N CYS A 87 -10.18 -15.19 6.27
CA CYS A 87 -11.34 -14.34 6.57
C CYS A 87 -12.65 -15.14 6.56
N MET A 88 -12.81 -16.12 5.63
CA MET A 88 -13.97 -17.03 5.61
C MET A 88 -14.03 -17.91 6.86
N ILE A 89 -12.90 -18.52 7.23
CA ILE A 89 -12.78 -19.36 8.42
C ILE A 89 -13.06 -18.54 9.68
N GLY A 90 -12.46 -17.37 9.79
CA GLY A 90 -12.69 -16.45 10.91
C GLY A 90 -14.15 -16.05 11.03
N GLY A 91 -14.81 -15.70 9.93
CA GLY A 91 -16.24 -15.40 9.89
C GLY A 91 -17.12 -16.57 10.34
N ALA A 92 -16.76 -17.78 9.92
CA ALA A 92 -17.49 -19.01 10.33
C ALA A 92 -17.32 -19.30 11.84
N ILE A 93 -16.11 -19.18 12.38
CA ILE A 93 -15.83 -19.44 13.80
C ILE A 93 -16.49 -18.41 14.72
N THR A 94 -16.52 -17.14 14.30
CA THR A 94 -17.13 -16.06 15.10
C THR A 94 -18.65 -16.01 15.02
N GLY A 95 -19.27 -16.87 14.17
CA GLY A 95 -20.70 -16.85 13.93
C GLY A 95 -21.21 -15.70 13.06
N PHE A 96 -20.29 -14.89 12.51
CA PHE A 96 -20.63 -13.81 11.59
C PHE A 96 -21.07 -14.33 10.21
N GLY A 97 -20.61 -15.53 9.83
CA GLY A 97 -20.87 -16.17 8.56
C GLY A 97 -19.64 -16.18 7.66
N ALA A 98 -19.40 -17.30 6.96
CA ALA A 98 -18.22 -17.43 6.11
C ALA A 98 -18.26 -16.50 4.88
N LYS A 99 -19.44 -16.31 4.28
CA LYS A 99 -19.62 -15.40 3.14
C LYS A 99 -19.47 -13.95 3.58
N GLU A 100 -20.08 -13.61 4.69
CA GLU A 100 -20.02 -12.29 5.29
C GLU A 100 -18.59 -11.93 5.68
N GLY A 101 -17.84 -12.86 6.25
CA GLY A 101 -16.42 -12.70 6.56
C GLY A 101 -15.58 -12.43 5.32
N LEU A 102 -15.88 -13.10 4.21
CA LEU A 102 -15.19 -12.87 2.95
C LEU A 102 -15.50 -11.50 2.36
N PHE A 103 -16.80 -11.17 2.19
CA PHE A 103 -17.22 -9.99 1.45
C PHE A 103 -17.16 -8.70 2.28
N TYR A 104 -17.54 -8.75 3.56
CA TYR A 104 -17.60 -7.53 4.38
C TYR A 104 -16.33 -7.25 5.17
N ILE A 105 -15.46 -8.23 5.38
CA ILE A 105 -14.19 -8.05 6.08
C ILE A 105 -12.99 -8.26 5.13
N GLY A 106 -12.91 -9.41 4.48
CA GLY A 106 -11.78 -9.78 3.64
C GLY A 106 -11.58 -8.86 2.45
N ALA A 107 -12.63 -8.59 1.69
CA ALA A 107 -12.57 -7.73 0.51
C ALA A 107 -12.20 -6.27 0.84
N PRO A 108 -12.78 -5.60 1.85
CA PRO A 108 -12.35 -4.27 2.27
C PRO A 108 -10.89 -4.21 2.74
N CYS A 109 -10.44 -5.21 3.50
CA CYS A 109 -9.04 -5.28 3.96
C CYS A 109 -8.04 -5.39 2.79
N MET A 110 -8.46 -5.98 1.68
CA MET A 110 -7.63 -6.18 0.48
C MET A 110 -7.85 -5.14 -0.61
N SER A 111 -8.74 -4.18 -0.41
CA SER A 111 -9.15 -3.20 -1.43
C SER A 111 -8.06 -2.21 -1.86
N GLY A 112 -6.85 -2.32 -1.31
CA GLY A 112 -5.72 -1.49 -1.71
C GLY A 112 -5.72 -0.06 -1.17
N GLY A 113 -6.54 0.22 -0.15
CA GLY A 113 -6.55 1.51 0.54
C GLY A 113 -7.94 2.10 0.74
N SER A 114 -7.96 3.32 1.26
CA SER A 114 -9.21 4.01 1.62
C SER A 114 -10.13 4.25 0.42
N ALA A 115 -9.60 4.57 -0.75
CA ALA A 115 -10.41 4.81 -1.94
C ALA A 115 -11.18 3.55 -2.38
N GLY A 116 -10.53 2.39 -2.42
CA GLY A 116 -11.18 1.12 -2.74
C GLY A 116 -12.24 0.73 -1.73
N ALA A 117 -11.95 0.90 -0.44
CA ALA A 117 -12.88 0.55 0.64
C ALA A 117 -14.09 1.50 0.74
N ILE A 118 -13.89 2.80 0.47
CA ILE A 118 -14.94 3.81 0.66
C ILE A 118 -15.84 3.95 -0.58
N THR A 119 -15.26 3.94 -1.78
CA THR A 119 -15.98 4.27 -3.01
C THR A 119 -16.26 3.05 -3.87
N THR A 120 -15.23 2.28 -4.19
CA THR A 120 -15.31 1.20 -5.19
C THR A 120 -16.11 0.01 -4.67
N LEU A 121 -15.85 -0.48 -3.46
CA LEU A 121 -16.55 -1.65 -2.93
C LEU A 121 -18.02 -1.39 -2.62
N PRO A 122 -18.42 -0.30 -1.92
CA PRO A 122 -19.82 -0.04 -1.69
C PRO A 122 -20.62 0.15 -2.98
N SER A 123 -20.06 0.85 -3.98
CA SER A 123 -20.72 1.04 -5.27
C SER A 123 -20.86 -0.28 -6.04
N LEU A 124 -19.85 -1.14 -6.00
CA LEU A 124 -19.89 -2.47 -6.61
C LEU A 124 -20.96 -3.35 -5.94
N TYR A 125 -21.00 -3.35 -4.61
CA TYR A 125 -22.00 -4.12 -3.86
C TYR A 125 -23.42 -3.60 -4.06
N SER A 126 -23.59 -2.28 -4.18
CA SER A 126 -24.88 -1.69 -4.54
C SER A 126 -25.34 -2.14 -5.93
N ALA A 127 -24.42 -2.16 -6.89
CA ALA A 127 -24.72 -2.60 -8.25
C ALA A 127 -25.07 -4.10 -8.33
N LEU A 128 -24.41 -4.94 -7.51
CA LEU A 128 -24.65 -6.39 -7.51
C LEU A 128 -25.87 -6.82 -6.70
N SER A 129 -26.15 -6.13 -5.57
CA SER A 129 -27.25 -6.49 -4.67
C SER A 129 -28.57 -5.78 -5.02
N GLY A 130 -28.52 -4.74 -5.84
CA GLY A 130 -29.67 -3.87 -6.10
C GLY A 130 -30.12 -3.01 -4.90
N GLN A 131 -29.34 -3.01 -3.82
CA GLN A 131 -29.59 -2.22 -2.60
C GLN A 131 -28.50 -1.19 -2.41
N ASP A 132 -28.83 -0.04 -1.85
CA ASP A 132 -27.84 0.99 -1.56
C ASP A 132 -26.93 0.56 -0.38
N MET A 133 -25.69 0.20 -0.70
CA MET A 133 -24.67 -0.21 0.26
C MET A 133 -23.67 0.93 0.59
N THR A 134 -23.94 2.16 0.13
CA THR A 134 -23.05 3.31 0.38
C THR A 134 -22.88 3.64 1.85
N GLY A 135 -23.89 3.35 2.68
CA GLY A 135 -23.82 3.49 4.14
C GLY A 135 -22.77 2.62 4.82
N MET A 136 -22.30 1.54 4.16
CA MET A 136 -21.26 0.66 4.70
C MET A 136 -19.83 1.18 4.49
N ALA A 137 -19.64 2.26 3.73
CA ALA A 137 -18.34 2.84 3.44
C ALA A 137 -17.49 3.13 4.70
N GLY A 138 -18.13 3.64 5.77
CA GLY A 138 -17.45 3.91 7.04
C GLY A 138 -16.95 2.65 7.73
N GLN A 139 -17.73 1.56 7.71
CA GLN A 139 -17.33 0.28 8.28
C GLN A 139 -16.18 -0.34 7.50
N PHE A 140 -16.24 -0.33 6.17
CA PHE A 140 -15.18 -0.83 5.30
C PHE A 140 -13.87 -0.07 5.48
N LEU A 141 -13.97 1.27 5.64
CA LEU A 141 -12.80 2.08 5.97
C LEU A 141 -12.17 1.68 7.31
N CYS A 142 -12.99 1.43 8.31
CA CYS A 142 -12.52 1.02 9.64
C CYS A 142 -11.77 -0.32 9.55
N TYR A 143 -12.35 -1.33 8.89
CA TYR A 143 -11.70 -2.63 8.69
C TYR A 143 -10.39 -2.52 7.91
N ALA A 144 -10.40 -1.78 6.81
CA ALA A 144 -9.20 -1.55 6.01
C ALA A 144 -8.09 -0.84 6.82
N SER A 145 -8.46 0.14 7.65
CA SER A 145 -7.49 0.88 8.48
C SER A 145 -6.86 -0.01 9.54
N ILE A 146 -7.65 -0.81 10.25
CA ILE A 146 -7.15 -1.77 11.24
C ILE A 146 -6.24 -2.80 10.57
N ALA A 147 -6.66 -3.35 9.43
CA ALA A 147 -5.86 -4.31 8.67
C ALA A 147 -4.52 -3.71 8.21
N ASN A 148 -4.50 -2.47 7.76
CA ASN A 148 -3.26 -1.78 7.36
C ASN A 148 -2.30 -1.60 8.54
N ILE A 149 -2.78 -1.20 9.71
CA ILE A 149 -1.95 -1.07 10.91
C ILE A 149 -1.35 -2.44 11.29
N LEU A 150 -2.19 -3.47 11.32
CA LEU A 150 -1.73 -4.83 11.62
C LEU A 150 -0.72 -5.35 10.57
N ALA A 151 -0.96 -5.09 9.29
CA ALA A 151 -0.05 -5.48 8.22
C ALA A 151 1.33 -4.83 8.37
N VAL A 152 1.38 -3.53 8.69
CA VAL A 152 2.65 -2.82 8.94
C VAL A 152 3.38 -3.40 10.16
N LEU A 153 2.66 -3.67 11.24
CA LEU A 153 3.23 -4.29 12.44
C LEU A 153 3.78 -5.70 12.14
N MET A 154 3.00 -6.53 11.46
CA MET A 154 3.40 -7.89 11.09
C MET A 154 4.58 -7.89 10.13
N ALA A 155 4.61 -6.96 9.17
CA ALA A 155 5.74 -6.79 8.25
C ALA A 155 7.02 -6.36 9.00
N ALA A 156 6.91 -5.45 9.97
CA ALA A 156 8.04 -5.01 10.78
C ALA A 156 8.59 -6.15 11.65
N VAL A 157 7.71 -6.89 12.33
CA VAL A 157 8.09 -8.06 13.14
C VAL A 157 8.66 -9.17 12.25
N GLY A 158 8.01 -9.49 11.15
CA GLY A 158 8.47 -10.47 10.17
C GLY A 158 9.84 -10.12 9.61
N GLY A 159 10.06 -8.86 9.25
CA GLY A 159 11.36 -8.34 8.81
C GLY A 159 12.45 -8.49 9.88
N ALA A 160 12.14 -8.19 11.14
CA ALA A 160 13.07 -8.34 12.26
C ALA A 160 13.43 -9.81 12.54
N VAL A 161 12.47 -10.72 12.42
CA VAL A 161 12.68 -12.17 12.61
C VAL A 161 13.50 -12.73 11.44
N THR A 162 13.13 -12.44 10.22
CA THR A 162 13.82 -12.93 9.01
C THR A 162 15.23 -12.37 8.87
N ALA A 163 15.50 -11.16 9.37
CA ALA A 163 16.84 -10.58 9.39
C ALA A 163 17.86 -11.44 10.16
N LYS A 164 17.39 -12.22 11.15
CA LYS A 164 18.23 -13.14 11.96
C LYS A 164 18.42 -14.51 11.27
N MET A 165 17.64 -14.82 10.26
CA MET A 165 17.66 -16.10 9.55
C MET A 165 18.36 -15.94 8.21
N SER A 166 19.63 -16.31 8.10
CA SER A 166 20.44 -16.05 6.89
C SER A 166 19.92 -16.71 5.61
N GLY A 167 19.12 -17.77 5.72
CA GLY A 167 18.49 -18.44 4.56
C GLY A 167 17.17 -17.81 4.09
N TRP A 168 16.56 -16.96 4.90
CA TRP A 168 15.23 -16.35 4.64
C TRP A 168 15.34 -14.86 4.35
N ASN A 169 16.51 -14.28 4.55
CA ASN A 169 16.76 -12.88 4.28
C ASN A 169 17.42 -12.71 2.92
N GLY A 170 16.71 -12.12 1.98
CA GLY A 170 17.23 -11.82 0.63
C GLY A 170 18.35 -10.76 0.62
N GLY A 171 18.68 -10.13 1.75
CA GLY A 171 19.72 -9.11 1.85
C GLY A 171 19.48 -7.87 0.97
N GLY A 172 18.21 -7.58 0.66
CA GLY A 172 17.82 -6.50 -0.24
C GLY A 172 17.90 -6.87 -1.73
N ARG A 173 18.11 -8.15 -2.05
CA ARG A 173 18.12 -8.64 -3.42
C ARG A 173 16.71 -9.02 -3.85
N ILE A 174 16.28 -8.52 -5.01
CA ILE A 174 14.99 -8.90 -5.61
C ILE A 174 15.10 -10.29 -6.25
N LEU A 175 16.25 -10.61 -6.80
CA LEU A 175 16.55 -11.92 -7.40
C LEU A 175 17.82 -12.48 -6.79
N VAL A 176 17.86 -13.81 -6.58
CA VAL A 176 19.05 -14.52 -6.09
C VAL A 176 20.24 -14.39 -7.09
N SER A 177 19.93 -14.16 -8.37
CA SER A 177 20.92 -13.98 -9.45
C SER A 177 21.49 -12.55 -9.55
N GLN A 178 21.00 -11.58 -8.76
CA GLN A 178 21.58 -10.24 -8.76
C GLN A 178 22.98 -10.23 -8.14
N SER A 179 23.95 -9.68 -8.88
CA SER A 179 25.29 -9.52 -8.36
C SER A 179 25.37 -8.42 -7.30
N ALA A 180 26.32 -8.53 -6.39
CA ALA A 180 26.54 -7.50 -5.37
C ALA A 180 27.01 -6.15 -5.97
N GLU A 181 27.50 -6.17 -7.20
CA GLU A 181 27.94 -4.99 -7.96
C GLU A 181 26.75 -4.23 -8.53
N GLU A 182 25.77 -4.91 -9.11
CA GLU A 182 24.50 -4.30 -9.57
C GLU A 182 23.75 -3.59 -8.45
N LEU A 183 23.69 -4.19 -7.25
CA LEU A 183 23.11 -3.57 -6.06
C LEU A 183 23.86 -2.32 -5.59
N LYS A 184 25.18 -2.27 -5.78
CA LYS A 184 25.99 -1.09 -5.45
C LYS A 184 25.81 0.03 -6.47
N GLU A 185 25.66 -0.29 -7.74
CA GLU A 185 25.36 0.67 -8.80
C GLU A 185 23.95 1.26 -8.65
N GLU A 186 22.95 0.45 -8.33
CA GLU A 186 21.58 0.89 -8.07
C GLU A 186 21.51 1.83 -6.86
N LYS A 187 22.24 1.52 -5.78
CA LYS A 187 22.36 2.41 -4.61
C LYS A 187 23.13 3.70 -4.92
N ARG A 188 24.13 3.68 -5.79
CA ARG A 188 24.87 4.87 -6.21
C ARG A 188 24.08 5.76 -7.15
N ALA A 189 23.29 5.17 -8.05
CA ALA A 189 22.38 5.91 -8.93
C ALA A 189 21.31 6.68 -8.14
N GLY A 190 20.86 6.15 -7.00
CA GLY A 190 19.91 6.81 -6.11
C GLY A 190 20.50 7.94 -5.26
N THR A 191 21.84 8.11 -5.22
CA THR A 191 22.47 9.06 -4.27
C THR A 191 22.85 10.41 -4.90
N SER A 192 22.90 10.54 -6.23
CA SER A 192 23.14 11.82 -6.91
C SER A 192 21.84 12.36 -7.51
N ALA A 193 21.22 13.32 -6.84
CA ALA A 193 20.04 14.00 -7.37
C ALA A 193 20.47 14.93 -8.54
N ASP A 194 20.34 14.44 -9.77
CA ASP A 194 20.40 15.28 -10.96
C ASP A 194 19.05 15.97 -11.14
N TYR A 195 18.98 17.26 -10.81
CA TYR A 195 17.74 18.04 -10.87
C TYR A 195 17.09 18.06 -12.26
N LYS A 196 17.88 17.93 -13.34
CA LYS A 196 17.34 17.79 -14.71
C LYS A 196 16.62 16.46 -14.90
N LYS A 197 17.20 15.37 -14.43
CA LYS A 197 16.57 14.04 -14.48
C LYS A 197 15.35 13.97 -13.58
N LEU A 198 15.40 14.60 -12.40
CA LEU A 198 14.27 14.70 -11.50
C LEU A 198 13.10 15.45 -12.15
N GLY A 199 13.37 16.61 -12.74
CA GLY A 199 12.34 17.41 -13.42
C GLY A 199 11.71 16.67 -14.61
N SER A 200 12.52 16.00 -15.44
CA SER A 200 11.99 15.21 -16.55
C SER A 200 11.17 14.00 -16.08
N GLY A 201 11.57 13.36 -14.99
CA GLY A 201 10.82 12.25 -14.37
C GLY A 201 9.45 12.69 -13.85
N ILE A 202 9.40 13.82 -13.14
CA ILE A 202 8.14 14.40 -12.64
C ILE A 202 7.23 14.79 -13.81
N PHE A 203 7.77 15.45 -14.83
CA PHE A 203 7.00 15.85 -16.01
C PHE A 203 6.41 14.63 -16.74
N MET A 204 7.22 13.59 -16.97
CA MET A 204 6.76 12.37 -17.63
C MET A 204 5.69 11.65 -16.82
N SER A 205 5.83 11.61 -15.50
CA SER A 205 4.83 11.02 -14.59
C SER A 205 3.50 11.78 -14.64
N LEU A 206 3.55 13.11 -14.69
CA LEU A 206 2.36 13.95 -14.85
C LEU A 206 1.66 13.71 -16.18
N VAL A 207 2.41 13.64 -17.28
CA VAL A 207 1.85 13.36 -18.62
C VAL A 207 1.15 12.00 -18.64
N ILE A 208 1.79 10.95 -18.10
CA ILE A 208 1.20 9.61 -18.06
C ILE A 208 -0.06 9.59 -17.17
N TYR A 209 -0.03 10.29 -16.02
CA TYR A 209 -1.20 10.41 -15.15
C TYR A 209 -2.38 11.07 -15.86
N LEU A 210 -2.13 12.20 -16.55
CA LEU A 210 -3.17 12.91 -17.31
C LEU A 210 -3.72 12.07 -18.46
N LEU A 211 -2.86 11.34 -19.17
CA LEU A 211 -3.30 10.40 -20.21
C LEU A 211 -4.17 9.30 -19.64
N GLY A 212 -3.81 8.76 -18.48
CA GLY A 212 -4.61 7.75 -17.77
C GLY A 212 -5.98 8.27 -17.34
N ASP A 213 -6.05 9.51 -16.84
CA ASP A 213 -7.32 10.14 -16.45
C ASP A 213 -8.24 10.43 -17.65
N ILE A 214 -7.65 10.80 -18.80
CA ILE A 214 -8.40 11.04 -20.05
C ILE A 214 -8.92 9.72 -20.64
N LEU A 215 -8.11 8.66 -20.62
CA LEU A 215 -8.49 7.36 -21.18
C LEU A 215 -9.43 6.55 -20.28
N GLY A 216 -9.47 6.86 -18.97
CA GLY A 216 -10.32 6.21 -17.99
C GLY A 216 -11.72 6.81 -17.85
N LYS A 217 -11.98 7.94 -18.51
CA LYS A 217 -13.30 8.59 -18.63
C LYS A 217 -14.02 8.17 -19.90
#